data_bd05ca2bdc8c4c459f4dd044fab14286
#
_entry.id   bd05ca2bdc8c4c459f4dd044fab14286
#
_cell.length_a   1.000
_cell.length_b   1.000
_cell.length_c   1.000
_cell.angle_alpha   90.00
_cell.angle_beta   90.00
_cell.angle_gamma   90.00
#
_symmetry.space_group_name_H-M   'P 1'
#
loop_
_entity.id
_entity.type
_entity.pdbx_description
1 polymer ?
#
loop_
_entity_poly.entity_id
_entity_poly.type
_entity_poly.pdbx_seq_one_letter_code
_entity_poly.pdbx_strand_id
1 'polypeptide(L)'
;RRIAKQFQNVYRKRGIQVLVKTKVERVDEYTEDQVTAVLSDGSRITAEKILVSVGRTPNSADIGLPAAGVTTDGRGYVVVDDFLQTSAPDIYAIGDLNGGMLLAHVASYEAFVAVDNCLGARRKRDLRSVPSCTYSIPEVASVGLSEEQALDHGYRPVSGTYRFAALGK
;
A
#
# COMPACT_ATOMS: atom_id res chain seq x y z
N ARG A 1 10.30 9.44 7.21
CA ARG A 1 11.60 8.87 7.71
C ARG A 1 11.72 8.82 9.24
N ARG A 2 11.29 9.85 9.99
CA ARG A 2 11.42 9.90 11.47
C ARG A 2 10.57 8.84 12.17
N ILE A 3 9.28 8.70 11.79
CA ILE A 3 8.35 7.70 12.34
C ILE A 3 8.87 6.29 12.07
N ALA A 4 9.32 5.99 10.85
CA ALA A 4 9.87 4.68 10.51
C ALA A 4 11.08 4.29 11.39
N LYS A 5 11.98 5.25 11.69
CA LYS A 5 13.10 5.00 12.63
C LYS A 5 12.63 4.72 14.05
N GLN A 6 11.63 5.47 14.55
CA GLN A 6 11.06 5.23 15.88
C GLN A 6 10.40 3.84 15.93
N PHE A 7 9.63 3.49 14.93
CA PHE A 7 9.00 2.18 14.77
C PHE A 7 10.04 1.04 14.80
N GLN A 8 11.09 1.15 13.99
CA GLN A 8 12.19 0.19 13.99
C GLN A 8 12.84 0.03 15.36
N ASN A 9 13.04 1.13 16.11
CA ASN A 9 13.60 1.09 17.45
C ASN A 9 12.68 0.37 18.47
N VAL A 10 11.36 0.54 18.35
CA VAL A 10 10.39 -0.17 19.20
C VAL A 10 10.49 -1.68 18.97
N TYR A 11 10.54 -2.12 17.71
CA TYR A 11 10.65 -3.54 17.37
C TYR A 11 11.98 -4.14 17.85
N ARG A 12 13.09 -3.43 17.67
CA ARG A 12 14.40 -3.87 18.19
C ARG A 12 14.41 -4.04 19.71
N LYS A 13 13.77 -3.12 20.47
CA LYS A 13 13.62 -3.25 21.93
C LYS A 13 12.79 -4.47 22.34
N ARG A 14 11.96 -4.99 21.46
CA ARG A 14 11.17 -6.22 21.65
C ARG A 14 11.91 -7.48 21.20
N GLY A 15 13.19 -7.38 20.83
CA GLY A 15 13.98 -8.52 20.36
C GLY A 15 13.75 -8.88 18.88
N ILE A 16 12.99 -8.07 18.13
CA ILE A 16 12.73 -8.32 16.72
C ILE A 16 13.85 -7.69 15.89
N GLN A 17 14.58 -8.51 15.15
CA GLN A 17 15.58 -8.03 14.20
C GLN A 17 14.88 -7.43 12.97
N VAL A 18 15.21 -6.19 12.65
CA VAL A 18 14.65 -5.47 11.49
C VAL A 18 15.77 -5.21 10.49
N LEU A 19 15.75 -5.91 9.38
CA LEU A 19 16.67 -5.76 8.27
C LEU A 19 16.03 -4.85 7.22
N VAL A 20 16.68 -3.76 6.88
CA VAL A 20 16.24 -2.82 5.85
C VAL A 20 17.16 -2.88 4.65
N LYS A 21 16.64 -2.61 3.45
CA LYS A 21 17.38 -2.73 2.18
C LYS A 21 17.89 -4.15 1.91
N THR A 22 17.23 -5.14 2.49
CA THR A 22 17.58 -6.55 2.39
C THR A 22 16.39 -7.28 1.79
N LYS A 23 16.63 -8.17 0.84
CA LYS A 23 15.61 -9.02 0.21
C LYS A 23 15.90 -10.48 0.56
N VAL A 24 14.85 -11.29 0.63
CA VAL A 24 14.99 -12.75 0.56
C VAL A 24 15.15 -13.09 -0.92
N GLU A 25 16.25 -13.75 -1.27
CA GLU A 25 16.52 -14.17 -2.66
C GLU A 25 15.94 -15.52 -2.95
N ARG A 26 16.09 -16.44 -1.99
CA ARG A 26 15.56 -17.80 -2.12
C ARG A 26 15.40 -18.47 -0.76
N VAL A 27 14.62 -19.54 -0.75
CA VAL A 27 14.58 -20.50 0.35
C VAL A 27 15.43 -21.69 -0.04
N ASP A 28 16.48 -21.98 0.75
CA ASP A 28 17.41 -23.07 0.46
C ASP A 28 16.95 -24.41 1.06
N GLU A 29 16.43 -24.36 2.28
CA GLU A 29 16.04 -25.54 3.04
C GLU A 29 14.64 -25.35 3.60
N TYR A 30 13.81 -26.38 3.48
CA TYR A 30 12.49 -26.42 4.03
C TYR A 30 12.20 -27.82 4.56
N THR A 31 11.87 -27.91 5.84
CA THR A 31 11.39 -29.11 6.53
C THR A 31 10.11 -28.80 7.30
N GLU A 32 9.51 -29.78 7.98
CA GLU A 32 8.35 -29.54 8.85
C GLU A 32 8.68 -28.58 10.00
N ASP A 33 9.93 -28.58 10.50
CA ASP A 33 10.34 -27.88 11.71
C ASP A 33 11.10 -26.59 11.43
N GLN A 34 11.66 -26.42 10.21
CA GLN A 34 12.47 -25.24 9.93
C GLN A 34 12.48 -24.85 8.45
N VAL A 35 12.76 -23.56 8.24
CA VAL A 35 12.99 -22.96 6.94
C VAL A 35 14.24 -22.10 6.99
N THR A 36 15.14 -22.25 5.99
CA THR A 36 16.33 -21.41 5.85
C THR A 36 16.21 -20.54 4.60
N ALA A 37 16.25 -19.23 4.78
CA ALA A 37 16.24 -18.23 3.72
C ALA A 37 17.62 -17.61 3.51
N VAL A 38 17.99 -17.39 2.25
CA VAL A 38 19.19 -16.65 1.85
C VAL A 38 18.81 -15.22 1.50
N LEU A 39 19.54 -14.28 2.05
CA LEU A 39 19.33 -12.85 1.87
C LEU A 39 20.22 -12.27 0.79
N SER A 40 19.88 -11.07 0.31
CA SER A 40 20.59 -10.36 -0.75
C SER A 40 22.05 -9.95 -0.42
N ASP A 41 22.42 -10.00 0.85
CA ASP A 41 23.79 -9.77 1.32
C ASP A 41 24.60 -11.09 1.47
N GLY A 42 24.00 -12.23 1.07
CA GLY A 42 24.57 -13.56 1.19
C GLY A 42 24.39 -14.22 2.56
N SER A 43 23.87 -13.52 3.53
CA SER A 43 23.60 -14.09 4.86
C SER A 43 22.43 -15.07 4.82
N ARG A 44 22.32 -15.93 5.84
CA ARG A 44 21.28 -16.96 5.97
C ARG A 44 20.53 -16.75 7.27
N ILE A 45 19.23 -16.92 7.22
CA ILE A 45 18.35 -16.91 8.40
C ILE A 45 17.59 -18.21 8.43
N THR A 46 17.66 -18.91 9.56
CA THR A 46 16.85 -20.11 9.84
C THR A 46 15.79 -19.77 10.89
N ALA A 47 14.58 -20.20 10.64
CA ALA A 47 13.42 -20.03 11.51
C ALA A 47 12.52 -21.26 11.44
N GLU A 48 11.65 -21.43 12.41
CA GLU A 48 10.63 -22.49 12.40
C GLU A 48 9.57 -22.26 11.30
N LYS A 49 9.25 -20.98 11.04
CA LYS A 49 8.24 -20.60 10.05
C LYS A 49 8.63 -19.31 9.33
N ILE A 50 8.16 -19.15 8.10
CA ILE A 50 8.28 -17.94 7.33
C ILE A 50 6.89 -17.41 6.97
N LEU A 51 6.66 -16.13 7.23
CA LEU A 51 5.48 -15.40 6.76
C LEU A 51 5.87 -14.53 5.56
N VAL A 52 5.23 -14.77 4.43
CA VAL A 52 5.42 -13.96 3.21
C VAL A 52 4.33 -12.89 3.16
N SER A 53 4.75 -11.61 3.24
CA SER A 53 3.87 -10.45 3.19
C SER A 53 4.52 -9.34 2.36
N VAL A 54 4.76 -9.61 1.07
CA VAL A 54 5.58 -8.79 0.17
C VAL A 54 4.76 -7.90 -0.77
N GLY A 55 3.43 -7.88 -0.62
CA GLY A 55 2.52 -7.07 -1.41
C GLY A 55 1.37 -7.87 -2.01
N ARG A 56 0.64 -7.25 -2.92
CA ARG A 56 -0.55 -7.79 -3.58
C ARG A 56 -0.40 -7.70 -5.09
N THR A 57 -1.02 -8.63 -5.78
CA THR A 57 -1.28 -8.59 -7.22
C THR A 57 -2.79 -8.55 -7.46
N PRO A 58 -3.27 -7.83 -8.49
CA PRO A 58 -4.71 -7.80 -8.79
C PRO A 58 -5.19 -9.14 -9.34
N ASN A 59 -6.42 -9.54 -8.99
CA ASN A 59 -7.10 -10.68 -9.61
C ASN A 59 -7.80 -10.24 -10.90
N SER A 60 -7.02 -9.79 -11.88
CA SER A 60 -7.49 -9.28 -13.17
C SER A 60 -7.31 -10.25 -14.32
N ALA A 61 -6.64 -11.38 -14.08
CA ALA A 61 -6.47 -12.41 -15.11
C ALA A 61 -7.78 -13.16 -15.36
N ASP A 62 -8.00 -13.55 -16.64
CA ASP A 62 -9.07 -14.46 -17.08
C ASP A 62 -10.52 -14.00 -16.80
N ILE A 63 -10.73 -12.70 -16.52
CA ILE A 63 -12.07 -12.11 -16.31
C ILE A 63 -12.60 -11.38 -17.56
N GLY A 64 -11.96 -11.58 -18.72
CA GLY A 64 -12.45 -11.06 -19.99
C GLY A 64 -12.14 -9.59 -20.27
N LEU A 65 -11.24 -8.93 -19.52
CA LEU A 65 -10.91 -7.51 -19.69
C LEU A 65 -10.53 -7.15 -21.14
N PRO A 66 -9.66 -7.89 -21.86
CA PRO A 66 -9.32 -7.56 -23.24
C PRO A 66 -10.52 -7.65 -24.18
N ALA A 67 -11.42 -8.61 -23.99
CA ALA A 67 -12.63 -8.76 -24.80
C ALA A 67 -13.61 -7.58 -24.59
N ALA A 68 -13.59 -6.97 -23.41
CA ALA A 68 -14.36 -5.77 -23.07
C ALA A 68 -13.65 -4.46 -23.51
N GLY A 69 -12.46 -4.53 -24.11
CA GLY A 69 -11.67 -3.35 -24.47
C GLY A 69 -11.00 -2.64 -23.31
N VAL A 70 -10.91 -3.29 -22.15
CA VAL A 70 -10.29 -2.75 -20.94
C VAL A 70 -8.80 -3.08 -20.91
N THR A 71 -7.96 -2.06 -20.74
CA THR A 71 -6.51 -2.21 -20.66
C THR A 71 -6.01 -2.32 -19.21
N THR A 72 -4.92 -3.09 -19.04
CA THR A 72 -4.20 -3.20 -17.78
C THR A 72 -2.77 -2.70 -17.92
N ASP A 73 -2.16 -2.30 -16.80
CA ASP A 73 -0.73 -1.98 -16.76
C ASP A 73 0.13 -3.26 -16.77
N GLY A 74 1.48 -3.11 -16.84
CA GLY A 74 2.42 -4.23 -16.85
C GLY A 74 2.41 -5.09 -15.57
N ARG A 75 1.67 -4.70 -14.52
CA ARG A 75 1.46 -5.45 -13.28
C ARG A 75 0.06 -6.06 -13.17
N GLY A 76 -0.78 -5.84 -14.18
CA GLY A 76 -2.14 -6.35 -14.25
C GLY A 76 -3.21 -5.45 -13.64
N TYR A 77 -2.88 -4.25 -13.13
CA TYR A 77 -3.90 -3.32 -12.66
C TYR A 77 -4.67 -2.70 -13.83
N VAL A 78 -5.98 -2.56 -13.67
CA VAL A 78 -6.81 -1.87 -14.68
C VAL A 78 -6.48 -0.39 -14.70
N VAL A 79 -6.18 0.13 -15.89
CA VAL A 79 -5.89 1.55 -16.07
C VAL A 79 -7.18 2.35 -16.06
N VAL A 80 -7.25 3.37 -15.22
CA VAL A 80 -8.38 4.29 -15.10
C VAL A 80 -7.92 5.75 -15.16
N ASP A 81 -8.83 6.62 -15.58
CA ASP A 81 -8.63 8.07 -15.53
C ASP A 81 -8.99 8.67 -14.15
N ASP A 82 -8.97 9.99 -14.02
CA ASP A 82 -9.35 10.71 -12.80
C ASP A 82 -10.80 10.49 -12.36
N PHE A 83 -11.64 10.01 -13.26
CA PHE A 83 -13.06 9.75 -13.04
C PHE A 83 -13.36 8.26 -12.80
N LEU A 84 -12.31 7.43 -12.68
CA LEU A 84 -12.37 5.98 -12.51
C LEU A 84 -12.88 5.23 -13.76
N GLN A 85 -12.99 5.90 -14.91
CA GLN A 85 -13.37 5.28 -16.18
C GLN A 85 -12.16 4.53 -16.76
N THR A 86 -12.43 3.35 -17.30
CA THR A 86 -11.41 2.53 -17.98
C THR A 86 -11.21 3.00 -19.42
N SER A 87 -10.34 2.31 -20.16
CA SER A 87 -10.18 2.52 -21.62
C SER A 87 -11.44 2.17 -22.44
N ALA A 88 -12.35 1.38 -21.88
CA ALA A 88 -13.62 1.07 -22.50
C ALA A 88 -14.72 2.05 -22.04
N PRO A 89 -15.55 2.59 -22.95
CA PRO A 89 -16.69 3.43 -22.57
C PRO A 89 -17.63 2.70 -21.61
N ASP A 90 -18.19 3.44 -20.67
CA ASP A 90 -19.19 2.97 -19.69
C ASP A 90 -18.73 1.85 -18.75
N ILE A 91 -17.42 1.55 -18.73
CA ILE A 91 -16.81 0.61 -17.78
C ILE A 91 -15.92 1.38 -16.81
N TYR A 92 -16.15 1.19 -15.53
CA TYR A 92 -15.39 1.80 -14.42
C TYR A 92 -14.70 0.71 -13.60
N ALA A 93 -13.53 1.02 -13.03
CA ALA A 93 -12.83 0.11 -12.14
C ALA A 93 -12.46 0.81 -10.83
N ILE A 94 -12.72 0.14 -9.71
CA ILE A 94 -12.54 0.68 -8.35
C ILE A 94 -11.75 -0.29 -7.46
N GLY A 95 -11.23 0.23 -6.36
CA GLY A 95 -10.56 -0.55 -5.33
C GLY A 95 -9.23 -1.15 -5.77
N ASP A 96 -8.87 -2.28 -5.18
CA ASP A 96 -7.57 -2.92 -5.40
C ASP A 96 -7.30 -3.26 -6.88
N LEU A 97 -8.34 -3.38 -7.69
CA LEU A 97 -8.24 -3.71 -9.11
C LEU A 97 -7.58 -2.59 -9.94
N ASN A 98 -7.80 -1.32 -9.59
CA ASN A 98 -7.19 -0.18 -10.29
C ASN A 98 -5.82 0.23 -9.72
N GLY A 99 -5.33 -0.44 -8.69
CA GLY A 99 -4.09 -0.11 -8.01
C GLY A 99 -4.21 1.12 -7.10
N GLY A 100 -3.13 1.88 -6.94
CA GLY A 100 -3.10 3.04 -6.04
C GLY A 100 -3.05 2.66 -4.57
N MET A 101 -3.95 3.20 -3.75
CA MET A 101 -4.06 2.89 -2.33
C MET A 101 -4.92 1.64 -2.13
N LEU A 102 -4.30 0.51 -1.79
CA LEU A 102 -4.99 -0.78 -1.61
C LEU A 102 -5.66 -0.84 -0.22
N LEU A 103 -6.72 -0.05 -0.04
CA LEU A 103 -7.44 0.13 1.23
C LEU A 103 -8.95 -0.01 1.02
N ALA A 104 -9.61 -0.78 1.88
CA ALA A 104 -11.04 -1.05 1.77
C ALA A 104 -11.91 0.22 1.74
N HIS A 105 -11.59 1.22 2.58
CA HIS A 105 -12.33 2.48 2.61
C HIS A 105 -12.08 3.36 1.38
N VAL A 106 -10.93 3.19 0.68
CA VAL A 106 -10.69 3.81 -0.62
C VAL A 106 -11.61 3.19 -1.66
N ALA A 107 -11.72 1.87 -1.71
CA ALA A 107 -12.63 1.18 -2.62
C ALA A 107 -14.09 1.63 -2.41
N SER A 108 -14.53 1.77 -1.14
CA SER A 108 -15.86 2.29 -0.81
C SER A 108 -16.07 3.73 -1.29
N TYR A 109 -15.08 4.61 -1.10
CA TYR A 109 -15.14 5.98 -1.59
C TYR A 109 -15.18 6.02 -3.12
N GLU A 110 -14.33 5.24 -3.78
CA GLU A 110 -14.28 5.14 -5.24
C GLU A 110 -15.60 4.62 -5.84
N ALA A 111 -16.32 3.75 -5.12
CA ALA A 111 -17.63 3.27 -5.54
C ALA A 111 -18.63 4.43 -5.69
N PHE A 112 -18.66 5.38 -4.74
CA PHE A 112 -19.50 6.58 -4.86
C PHE A 112 -19.08 7.44 -6.05
N VAL A 113 -17.79 7.64 -6.26
CA VAL A 113 -17.29 8.42 -7.40
C VAL A 113 -17.66 7.77 -8.73
N ALA A 114 -17.49 6.45 -8.85
CA ALA A 114 -17.81 5.70 -10.05
C ALA A 114 -19.32 5.73 -10.35
N VAL A 115 -20.17 5.52 -9.35
CA VAL A 115 -21.65 5.60 -9.51
C VAL A 115 -22.09 6.99 -9.93
N ASP A 116 -21.55 8.06 -9.30
CA ASP A 116 -21.84 9.43 -9.71
C ASP A 116 -21.49 9.65 -11.18
N ASN A 117 -20.34 9.13 -11.64
CA ASN A 117 -19.89 9.26 -13.00
C ASN A 117 -20.70 8.40 -13.99
N CYS A 118 -21.14 7.21 -13.61
CA CYS A 118 -22.10 6.41 -14.38
C CYS A 118 -23.42 7.18 -14.61
N LEU A 119 -23.79 8.05 -13.67
CA LEU A 119 -24.97 8.90 -13.77
C LEU A 119 -24.70 10.28 -14.43
N GLY A 120 -23.49 10.49 -14.94
CA GLY A 120 -23.12 11.69 -15.72
C GLY A 120 -22.56 12.87 -14.90
N ALA A 121 -22.23 12.69 -13.62
CA ALA A 121 -21.81 13.80 -12.73
C ALA A 121 -20.41 14.35 -12.99
N ARG A 122 -19.52 13.65 -13.67
CA ARG A 122 -18.12 14.05 -13.90
C ARG A 122 -17.34 14.41 -12.63
N ARG A 123 -17.47 13.59 -11.59
CA ARG A 123 -16.79 13.77 -10.31
C ARG A 123 -15.39 13.16 -10.35
N LYS A 124 -14.36 13.97 -10.09
CA LYS A 124 -12.97 13.49 -9.95
C LYS A 124 -12.76 12.77 -8.63
N ARG A 125 -11.94 11.73 -8.66
CA ARG A 125 -11.41 11.08 -7.47
C ARG A 125 -10.45 12.02 -6.73
N ASP A 126 -10.63 12.18 -5.43
CA ASP A 126 -9.73 12.94 -4.56
C ASP A 126 -9.29 12.09 -3.36
N LEU A 127 -8.02 11.68 -3.36
CA LEU A 127 -7.43 10.85 -2.31
C LEU A 127 -6.59 11.65 -1.30
N ARG A 128 -6.56 12.98 -1.37
CA ARG A 128 -5.70 13.83 -0.51
C ARG A 128 -6.02 13.71 0.97
N SER A 129 -7.24 13.43 1.32
CA SER A 129 -7.72 13.34 2.71
C SER A 129 -7.96 11.90 3.17
N VAL A 130 -7.48 10.91 2.43
CA VAL A 130 -7.66 9.50 2.79
C VAL A 130 -6.64 9.08 3.83
N PRO A 131 -7.06 8.61 5.02
CA PRO A 131 -6.13 8.09 6.03
C PRO A 131 -5.57 6.72 5.62
N SER A 132 -4.31 6.49 5.97
CA SER A 132 -3.65 5.19 5.86
C SER A 132 -3.18 4.76 7.25
N CYS A 133 -3.58 3.56 7.69
CA CYS A 133 -3.25 3.03 9.01
C CYS A 133 -2.51 1.69 8.88
N THR A 134 -1.44 1.55 9.65
CA THR A 134 -0.76 0.28 9.88
C THR A 134 -1.08 -0.16 11.31
N TYR A 135 -1.88 -1.22 11.44
CA TYR A 135 -2.37 -1.75 12.72
C TYR A 135 -1.34 -2.65 13.40
N SER A 136 -0.19 -2.06 13.66
CA SER A 136 0.90 -2.66 14.42
C SER A 136 0.87 -2.19 15.88
N ILE A 137 1.80 -2.64 16.71
CA ILE A 137 1.95 -2.19 18.10
C ILE A 137 3.35 -1.57 18.27
N PRO A 138 3.45 -0.24 18.37
CA PRO A 138 2.39 0.77 18.27
C PRO A 138 1.84 0.92 16.87
N GLU A 139 0.63 1.45 16.75
CA GLU A 139 0.02 1.79 15.46
C GLU A 139 0.74 2.96 14.79
N VAL A 140 0.71 2.98 13.45
CA VAL A 140 1.20 4.08 12.63
C VAL A 140 0.10 4.51 11.67
N ALA A 141 -0.21 5.79 11.68
CA ALA A 141 -1.22 6.34 10.77
C ALA A 141 -0.71 7.62 10.11
N SER A 142 -1.22 7.90 8.93
CA SER A 142 -0.95 9.12 8.19
C SER A 142 -2.16 9.54 7.36
N VAL A 143 -2.26 10.83 7.08
CA VAL A 143 -3.24 11.41 6.15
C VAL A 143 -2.61 12.64 5.49
N GLY A 144 -2.91 12.86 4.22
CA GLY A 144 -2.38 13.98 3.45
C GLY A 144 -0.93 13.81 3.01
N LEU A 145 -0.31 14.94 2.67
CA LEU A 145 1.06 14.97 2.17
C LEU A 145 2.08 14.83 3.31
N SER A 146 3.15 14.11 3.06
CA SER A 146 4.36 14.21 3.88
C SER A 146 5.05 15.57 3.65
N GLU A 147 5.93 15.97 4.57
CA GLU A 147 6.75 17.19 4.41
C GLU A 147 7.53 17.18 3.09
N GLU A 148 8.11 16.04 2.71
CA GLU A 148 8.87 15.85 1.46
C GLU A 148 7.96 16.06 0.24
N GLN A 149 6.78 15.42 0.22
CA GLN A 149 5.79 15.60 -0.84
C GLN A 149 5.25 17.03 -0.92
N ALA A 150 5.05 17.69 0.22
CA ALA A 150 4.60 19.06 0.25
C ALA A 150 5.63 20.02 -0.39
N LEU A 151 6.92 19.81 -0.10
CA LEU A 151 8.02 20.55 -0.75
C LEU A 151 8.06 20.31 -2.26
N ASP A 152 7.92 19.07 -2.71
CA ASP A 152 7.91 18.70 -4.13
C ASP A 152 6.74 19.35 -4.88
N HIS A 153 5.63 19.61 -4.19
CA HIS A 153 4.47 20.35 -4.73
C HIS A 153 4.61 21.88 -4.60
N GLY A 154 5.76 22.39 -4.17
CA GLY A 154 6.03 23.83 -4.05
C GLY A 154 5.44 24.48 -2.79
N TYR A 155 4.90 23.72 -1.85
CA TYR A 155 4.45 24.24 -0.56
C TYR A 155 5.63 24.55 0.36
N ARG A 156 5.41 25.41 1.36
CA ARG A 156 6.36 25.70 2.44
C ARG A 156 5.83 25.12 3.75
N PRO A 157 6.02 23.79 4.00
CA PRO A 157 5.48 23.16 5.19
C PRO A 157 6.17 23.65 6.45
N VAL A 158 5.41 23.77 7.53
CA VAL A 158 5.92 23.99 8.89
C VAL A 158 5.60 22.75 9.71
N SER A 159 6.64 22.13 10.30
CA SER A 159 6.49 20.89 11.07
C SER A 159 6.37 21.17 12.57
N GLY A 160 5.36 20.61 13.19
CA GLY A 160 5.20 20.55 14.65
C GLY A 160 5.19 19.10 15.14
N THR A 161 5.57 18.87 16.40
CA THR A 161 5.55 17.52 17.01
C THR A 161 4.84 17.56 18.34
N TYR A 162 3.91 16.63 18.54
CA TYR A 162 3.26 16.41 19.83
C TYR A 162 3.45 14.96 20.29
N ARG A 163 3.67 14.73 21.58
CA ARG A 163 3.87 13.38 22.14
C ARG A 163 2.53 12.78 22.53
N PHE A 164 2.18 11.62 22.00
CA PHE A 164 0.94 10.91 22.37
C PHE A 164 0.88 10.54 23.85
N ALA A 165 2.04 10.33 24.49
CA ALA A 165 2.10 10.10 25.96
C ALA A 165 1.53 11.27 26.78
N ALA A 166 1.34 12.45 26.18
CA ALA A 166 0.70 13.60 26.82
C ALA A 166 -0.81 13.67 26.55
N LEU A 167 -1.36 12.75 25.75
CA LEU A 167 -2.80 12.59 25.54
C LEU A 167 -3.35 11.60 26.57
N GLY A 168 -4.52 11.87 27.12
CA GLY A 168 -5.17 11.05 28.15
C GLY A 168 -5.70 9.68 27.66
N LYS A 169 -5.10 9.13 26.62
CA LYS A 169 -5.42 7.79 26.07
C LYS A 169 -4.16 6.95 25.95
#